data_f712e95a09b39c8cc43a8aa076b9e3ca
#
_entry.id   f712e95a09b39c8cc43a8aa076b9e3ca
#
_cell.length_a   1.000
_cell.length_b   1.000
_cell.length_c   1.000
_cell.angle_alpha   90.00
_cell.angle_beta   90.00
_cell.angle_gamma   90.00
#
_symmetry.space_group_name_H-M   'P 1'
#
loop_
_entity.id
_entity.type
_entity.pdbx_description
1 polymer ?
#
loop_
_entity_poly.entity_id
_entity_poly.type
_entity_poly.pdbx_seq_one_letter_code
_entity_poly.pdbx_strand_id
1 'polypeptide(L)' 'MQEIIDQILAQMELIKTDIVKSDNKAAQARVRKATLALEKLGKQYRRASLDAAKK' A
#
# COMPACT_ATOMS: atom_id res chain seq x y z
N MET A 1 6.03 13.44 -3.79
CA MET A 1 5.01 12.46 -4.22
C MET A 1 5.60 11.12 -4.68
N GLN A 2 6.76 11.13 -5.30
CA GLN A 2 7.39 9.88 -5.76
C GLN A 2 7.63 8.88 -4.63
N GLU A 3 8.01 9.35 -3.46
CA GLU A 3 8.21 8.46 -2.30
C GLU A 3 6.93 7.73 -1.91
N ILE A 4 5.80 8.43 -1.96
CA ILE A 4 4.49 7.82 -1.65
C ILE A 4 4.15 6.77 -2.69
N ILE A 5 4.37 7.06 -3.94
CA ILE A 5 4.13 6.13 -5.05
C ILE A 5 4.99 4.87 -4.88
N ASP A 6 6.27 5.06 -4.60
CA ASP A 6 7.22 3.95 -4.44
C ASP A 6 6.80 3.05 -3.28
N GLN A 7 6.35 3.63 -2.17
CA GLN A 7 5.88 2.87 -1.03
C GLN A 7 4.59 2.10 -1.35
N ILE A 8 3.67 2.71 -2.08
CA ILE A 8 2.45 2.05 -2.51
C ILE A 8 2.78 0.84 -3.38
N LEU A 9 3.67 1.02 -4.36
CA LEU A 9 4.09 -0.06 -5.25
C LEU A 9 4.76 -1.19 -4.47
N ALA A 10 5.60 -0.85 -3.48
CA ALA A 10 6.26 -1.84 -2.65
C ALA A 10 5.24 -2.68 -1.86
N GLN A 11 4.22 -2.05 -1.29
CA GLN A 11 3.17 -2.76 -0.57
C GLN A 11 2.34 -3.63 -1.49
N MET A 12 2.04 -3.15 -2.69
CA MET A 12 1.31 -3.93 -3.69
C MET A 12 2.08 -5.18 -4.10
N GLU A 13 3.39 -5.07 -4.30
CA GLU A 13 4.23 -6.23 -4.61
C GLU A 13 4.23 -7.25 -3.48
N LEU A 14 4.30 -6.79 -2.25
CA LEU A 14 4.27 -7.66 -1.08
C LEU A 14 2.94 -8.40 -1.00
N ILE A 15 1.83 -7.71 -1.21
CA ILE A 15 0.49 -8.32 -1.23
C ILE A 15 0.40 -9.34 -2.36
N LYS A 16 0.85 -8.98 -3.54
CA LYS A 16 0.80 -9.84 -4.71
C LYS A 16 1.54 -11.15 -4.47
N THR A 17 2.67 -11.08 -3.79
CA THR A 17 3.48 -12.27 -3.47
C THR A 17 2.79 -13.16 -2.44
N ASP A 18 2.21 -12.57 -1.40
CA ASP A 18 1.67 -13.31 -0.26
C ASP A 18 0.20 -13.72 -0.43
N ILE A 19 -0.57 -13.00 -1.24
CA ILE A 19 -2.00 -13.26 -1.38
C ILE A 19 -2.27 -14.64 -2.00
N VAL A 20 -1.36 -15.11 -2.84
CA VAL A 20 -1.48 -16.44 -3.45
C VAL A 20 -1.24 -17.56 -2.45
N LYS A 21 -0.69 -17.24 -1.28
CA LYS A 21 -0.43 -18.19 -0.19
C LYS A 21 -1.55 -18.15 0.85
N SER A 22 -2.79 -18.18 0.39
CA SER A 22 -3.96 -18.00 1.24
C SER A 22 -4.09 -19.03 2.37
N ASP A 23 -3.43 -20.17 2.24
CA ASP A 23 -3.44 -21.23 3.27
C ASP A 23 -2.45 -20.96 4.41
N ASN A 24 -1.56 -20.00 4.23
CA ASN A 24 -0.50 -19.70 5.19
C ASN A 24 -0.92 -18.56 6.10
N LYS A 25 -1.03 -18.84 7.41
CA LYS A 25 -1.44 -17.83 8.39
C LYS A 25 -0.45 -16.66 8.48
N ALA A 26 0.85 -16.93 8.34
CA ALA A 26 1.85 -15.88 8.37
C ALA A 26 1.71 -14.96 7.16
N ALA A 27 1.43 -15.52 5.97
CA ALA A 27 1.19 -14.73 4.78
C ALA A 27 -0.06 -13.87 4.93
N GLN A 28 -1.13 -14.42 5.49
CA GLN A 28 -2.36 -13.65 5.75
C GLN A 28 -2.10 -12.47 6.68
N ALA A 29 -1.30 -12.67 7.72
CA ALA A 29 -0.95 -11.59 8.64
C ALA A 29 -0.15 -10.49 7.95
N ARG A 30 0.79 -10.86 7.08
CA ARG A 30 1.56 -9.89 6.30
C ARG A 30 0.67 -9.10 5.35
N VAL A 31 -0.27 -9.77 4.69
CA VAL A 31 -1.23 -9.10 3.79
C VAL A 31 -2.10 -8.11 4.56
N ARG A 32 -2.58 -8.50 5.76
CA ARG A 32 -3.38 -7.58 6.57
C ARG A 32 -2.59 -6.33 6.96
N LYS A 33 -1.32 -6.49 7.36
CA LYS A 33 -0.46 -5.34 7.67
C LYS A 33 -0.22 -4.48 6.44
N ALA A 34 0.01 -5.11 5.31
CA ALA A 34 0.25 -4.39 4.06
C ALA A 34 -0.99 -3.60 3.63
N THR A 35 -2.19 -4.14 3.81
CA THR A 35 -3.42 -3.41 3.47
C THR A 35 -3.64 -2.21 4.39
N LEU A 36 -3.26 -2.31 5.67
CA LEU A 36 -3.30 -1.16 6.57
C LEU A 36 -2.33 -0.07 6.14
N ALA A 37 -1.12 -0.47 5.74
CA ALA A 37 -0.13 0.48 5.22
C ALA A 37 -0.65 1.15 3.94
N LEU A 38 -1.28 0.39 3.04
CA LEU A 38 -1.86 0.93 1.82
C LEU A 38 -2.96 1.93 2.12
N GLU A 39 -3.78 1.68 3.14
CA GLU A 39 -4.83 2.62 3.54
C GLU A 39 -4.24 3.97 3.91
N LYS A 40 -3.21 3.98 4.74
CA LYS A 40 -2.52 5.20 5.13
C LYS A 40 -1.87 5.89 3.94
N LEU A 41 -1.18 5.12 3.11
CA LEU A 41 -0.52 5.66 1.92
C LEU A 41 -1.52 6.21 0.92
N GLY A 42 -2.67 5.57 0.80
CA GLY A 42 -3.74 6.05 -0.07
C GLY A 42 -4.26 7.42 0.37
N LYS A 43 -4.42 7.62 1.67
CA LYS A 43 -4.82 8.92 2.21
C LYS A 43 -3.75 9.98 1.93
N GLN A 44 -2.49 9.64 2.13
CA GLN A 44 -1.37 10.54 1.86
C GLN A 44 -1.30 10.93 0.39
N TYR A 45 -1.48 9.96 -0.49
CA TYR A 45 -1.46 10.20 -1.93
C TYR A 45 -2.59 11.15 -2.34
N ARG A 46 -3.81 10.90 -1.86
CA ARG A 46 -4.95 11.75 -2.20
C ARG A 46 -4.74 13.17 -1.74
N ARG A 47 -4.20 13.35 -0.53
CA ARG A 47 -3.92 14.67 0.02
C ARG A 47 -2.85 15.38 -0.81
N ALA A 48 -1.75 14.69 -1.10
CA ALA A 48 -0.67 15.27 -1.90
C ALA A 48 -1.16 15.62 -3.31
N SER A 49 -2.00 14.78 -3.90
CA SER A 49 -2.56 15.02 -5.22
C SER A 49 -3.46 16.26 -5.23
N LEU A 50 -4.30 16.42 -4.22
CA LEU A 50 -5.15 17.61 -4.09
C LEU A 50 -4.33 18.87 -3.88
N ASP A 51 -3.29 18.81 -3.07
CA ASP A 51 -2.41 19.96 -2.83
C ASP A 51 -1.69 20.36 -4.12
N ALA A 52 -1.25 19.38 -4.91
CA ALA A 52 -0.61 19.66 -6.19
C ALA A 52 -1.58 20.30 -7.19
N ALA A 53 -2.84 19.88 -7.16
CA ALA A 53 -3.86 20.42 -8.08
C ALA A 53 -4.26 21.87 -7.75
N LYS A 54 -4.01 22.30 -6.52
CA LYS A 54 -4.35 23.67 -6.09
C LYS A 54 -3.36 24.74 -6.57
N LYS A 55 -2.28 24.39 -7.19
CA LYS A 55 -1.29 25.35 -7.68
C LYS A 55 -1.77 26.10 -8.93
#